data_046adbff92cea72de0d4ebaca195ce0c
#
_entry.id   046adbff92cea72de0d4ebaca195ce0c
#
_cell.length_a   1.000
_cell.length_b   1.000
_cell.length_c   1.000
_cell.angle_alpha   90.00
_cell.angle_beta   90.00
_cell.angle_gamma   90.00
#
_symmetry.space_group_name_H-M   'P 1'
#
loop_
_entity.id
_entity.type
_entity.pdbx_description
1 polymer ?
#
loop_
_entity_poly.entity_id
_entity_poly.type
_entity_poly.pdbx_seq_one_letter_code
_entity_poly.pdbx_strand_id
1 'polypeptide(L)'
;LVNKADGAQADAAQRTVAEYRNGLRLLRPRSPHWTPVVEACSALFGNGIDLAWTHVFAHREAMLSAGAFHRRRAQQAVAWMRDELNDQLHSWLMTEPSVAEEFAHCERLVSEGAIAPPAAARRILTRALPK
;
A
#
# COMPACT_ATOMS: atom_id res chain seq x y z
N LEU A 1 -11.22 10.38 7.16
CA LEU A 1 -11.36 11.50 8.11
C LEU A 1 -10.85 12.78 7.50
N VAL A 2 -11.56 13.89 7.68
CA VAL A 2 -11.15 15.24 7.35
C VAL A 2 -10.76 15.93 8.66
N ASN A 3 -9.45 16.10 8.86
CA ASN A 3 -8.92 16.71 10.09
C ASN A 3 -8.95 18.24 10.03
N LYS A 4 -8.68 18.90 11.17
CA LYS A 4 -8.68 20.35 11.35
C LYS A 4 -10.06 21.01 11.18
N ALA A 5 -11.13 20.27 11.55
CA ALA A 5 -12.50 20.76 11.52
C ALA A 5 -12.79 21.65 12.72
N ASP A 6 -11.98 22.69 12.91
CA ASP A 6 -12.07 23.62 14.03
C ASP A 6 -11.72 25.07 13.61
N GLY A 7 -12.07 26.03 14.45
CA GLY A 7 -11.79 27.44 14.23
C GLY A 7 -12.25 27.92 12.85
N ALA A 8 -11.41 28.69 12.19
CA ALA A 8 -11.69 29.27 10.88
C ALA A 8 -11.77 28.21 9.74
N GLN A 9 -11.34 26.98 9.99
CA GLN A 9 -11.34 25.90 8.99
C GLN A 9 -12.56 24.99 9.08
N ALA A 10 -13.43 25.13 10.06
CA ALA A 10 -14.58 24.25 10.28
C ALA A 10 -15.49 24.15 9.04
N ASP A 11 -15.86 25.28 8.45
CA ASP A 11 -16.72 25.31 7.26
C ASP A 11 -16.05 24.69 6.03
N ALA A 12 -14.75 24.91 5.86
CA ALA A 12 -13.99 24.29 4.78
C ALA A 12 -13.94 22.76 4.94
N ALA A 13 -13.74 22.28 6.17
CA ALA A 13 -13.75 20.87 6.49
C ALA A 13 -15.11 20.22 6.18
N GLN A 14 -16.22 20.88 6.51
CA GLN A 14 -17.57 20.37 6.20
C GLN A 14 -17.85 20.31 4.69
N ARG A 15 -17.42 21.30 3.92
CA ARG A 15 -17.48 21.24 2.46
C ARG A 15 -16.69 20.06 1.89
N THR A 16 -15.47 19.88 2.38
CA THR A 16 -14.60 18.77 2.00
C THR A 16 -15.25 17.42 2.31
N VAL A 17 -15.86 17.27 3.50
CA VAL A 17 -16.63 16.05 3.85
C VAL A 17 -17.74 15.78 2.83
N ALA A 18 -18.52 16.80 2.45
CA ALA A 18 -19.59 16.65 1.48
C ALA A 18 -19.06 16.24 0.09
N GLU A 19 -17.98 16.84 -0.36
CA GLU A 19 -17.32 16.49 -1.63
C GLU A 19 -16.83 15.04 -1.64
N TYR A 20 -16.13 14.60 -0.59
CA TYR A 20 -15.67 13.22 -0.49
C TYR A 20 -16.83 12.22 -0.37
N ARG A 21 -17.91 12.54 0.36
CA ARG A 21 -19.11 11.70 0.39
C ARG A 21 -19.72 11.51 -0.98
N ASN A 22 -19.83 12.59 -1.75
CA ASN A 22 -20.33 12.54 -3.11
C ASN A 22 -19.40 11.75 -4.03
N GLY A 23 -18.09 11.97 -3.96
CA GLY A 23 -17.10 11.20 -4.73
C GLY A 23 -17.15 9.70 -4.43
N LEU A 24 -17.25 9.32 -3.16
CA LEU A 24 -17.33 7.91 -2.77
C LEU A 24 -18.57 7.19 -3.30
N ARG A 25 -19.70 7.90 -3.48
CA ARG A 25 -20.92 7.31 -4.08
C ARG A 25 -20.74 6.92 -5.55
N LEU A 26 -19.80 7.54 -6.25
CA LEU A 26 -19.50 7.24 -7.65
C LEU A 26 -18.54 6.06 -7.81
N LEU A 27 -17.85 5.67 -6.74
CA LEU A 27 -16.89 4.58 -6.76
C LEU A 27 -17.56 3.24 -6.46
N ARG A 28 -17.10 2.19 -7.12
CA ARG A 28 -17.50 0.82 -6.74
C ARG A 28 -16.98 0.48 -5.35
N PRO A 29 -17.82 -0.04 -4.44
CA PRO A 29 -17.37 -0.46 -3.12
C PRO A 29 -16.22 -1.49 -3.23
N ARG A 30 -15.16 -1.28 -2.48
CA ARG A 30 -14.04 -2.23 -2.40
C ARG A 30 -14.42 -3.53 -1.68
N SER A 31 -15.46 -3.49 -0.86
CA SER A 31 -15.97 -4.63 -0.12
C SER A 31 -17.50 -4.57 -0.12
N PRO A 32 -18.19 -5.69 -0.33
CA PRO A 32 -19.65 -5.74 -0.19
C PRO A 32 -20.11 -5.66 1.28
N HIS A 33 -19.18 -5.75 2.23
CA HIS A 33 -19.48 -5.83 3.65
C HIS A 33 -19.34 -4.49 4.40
N TRP A 34 -18.87 -3.44 3.70
CA TRP A 34 -18.65 -2.13 4.31
C TRP A 34 -18.75 -1.01 3.29
N THR A 35 -19.53 0.00 3.65
CA THR A 35 -19.58 1.27 2.92
C THR A 35 -18.70 2.29 3.64
N PRO A 36 -17.69 2.87 2.98
CA PRO A 36 -16.85 3.89 3.59
C PRO A 36 -17.65 5.09 4.05
N VAL A 37 -17.34 5.62 5.24
CA VAL A 37 -17.90 6.85 5.80
C VAL A 37 -16.87 7.96 5.78
N VAL A 38 -17.31 9.21 5.66
CA VAL A 38 -16.47 10.40 5.73
C VAL A 38 -16.95 11.27 6.86
N GLU A 39 -16.07 11.55 7.82
CA GLU A 39 -16.37 12.36 9.00
C GLU A 39 -15.32 13.45 9.18
N ALA A 40 -15.76 14.57 9.71
CA ALA A 40 -14.87 15.64 10.14
C ALA A 40 -14.36 15.36 11.57
N CYS A 41 -13.14 15.75 11.87
CA CYS A 41 -12.58 15.68 13.22
C CYS A 41 -11.62 16.85 13.47
N SER A 42 -11.34 17.10 14.74
CA SER A 42 -10.26 17.98 15.18
C SER A 42 -9.35 17.21 16.13
N ALA A 43 -8.14 16.94 15.68
CA ALA A 43 -7.14 16.30 16.53
C ALA A 43 -6.68 17.25 17.65
N LEU A 44 -6.81 18.58 17.46
CA LEU A 44 -6.43 19.60 18.45
C LEU A 44 -7.39 19.60 19.66
N PHE A 45 -8.69 19.52 19.38
CA PHE A 45 -9.74 19.58 20.43
C PHE A 45 -10.34 18.23 20.76
N GLY A 46 -9.96 17.17 20.08
CA GLY A 46 -10.50 15.82 20.26
C GLY A 46 -11.89 15.59 19.64
N ASN A 47 -12.51 16.61 19.05
CA ASN A 47 -13.85 16.51 18.49
C ASN A 47 -13.88 15.49 17.32
N GLY A 48 -14.87 14.61 17.31
CA GLY A 48 -15.05 13.62 16.27
C GLY A 48 -14.10 12.41 16.33
N ILE A 49 -13.18 12.35 17.28
CA ILE A 49 -12.27 11.21 17.45
C ILE A 49 -13.00 9.97 17.93
N ASP A 50 -13.92 10.11 18.89
CA ASP A 50 -14.74 8.99 19.39
C ASP A 50 -15.62 8.40 18.27
N LEU A 51 -16.18 9.26 17.42
CA LEU A 51 -16.94 8.85 16.26
C LEU A 51 -16.08 8.07 15.26
N ALA A 52 -14.85 8.53 15.04
CA ALA A 52 -13.89 7.82 14.19
C ALA A 52 -13.63 6.39 14.72
N TRP A 53 -13.39 6.25 16.01
CA TRP A 53 -13.22 4.93 16.64
C TRP A 53 -14.47 4.07 16.56
N THR A 54 -15.64 4.64 16.74
CA THR A 54 -16.92 3.93 16.54
C THR A 54 -17.00 3.32 15.14
N HIS A 55 -16.64 4.07 14.10
CA HIS A 55 -16.60 3.55 12.73
C HIS A 55 -15.51 2.50 12.50
N VAL A 56 -14.36 2.62 13.15
CA VAL A 56 -13.29 1.60 13.10
C VAL A 56 -13.79 0.28 13.71
N PHE A 57 -14.44 0.32 14.88
CA PHE A 57 -14.99 -0.87 15.51
C PHE A 57 -16.13 -1.48 14.70
N ALA A 58 -17.04 -0.67 14.17
CA ALA A 58 -18.13 -1.13 13.31
C ALA A 58 -17.61 -1.80 12.03
N HIS A 59 -16.59 -1.21 11.38
CA HIS A 59 -15.94 -1.82 10.25
C HIS A 59 -15.32 -3.18 10.61
N ARG A 60 -14.56 -3.23 11.72
CA ARG A 60 -13.93 -4.47 12.18
C ARG A 60 -14.98 -5.56 12.40
N GLU A 61 -16.07 -5.25 13.07
CA GLU A 61 -17.15 -6.19 13.36
C GLU A 61 -17.83 -6.69 12.07
N ALA A 62 -18.16 -5.80 11.15
CA ALA A 62 -18.72 -6.17 9.85
C ALA A 62 -17.79 -7.09 9.04
N MET A 63 -16.49 -6.84 9.09
CA MET A 63 -15.51 -7.67 8.39
C MET A 63 -15.28 -9.01 9.08
N LEU A 64 -15.37 -9.09 10.42
CA LEU A 64 -15.27 -10.33 11.18
C LEU A 64 -16.46 -11.24 10.92
N SER A 65 -17.69 -10.72 11.07
CA SER A 65 -18.92 -11.48 10.86
C SER A 65 -19.05 -12.01 9.43
N ALA A 66 -18.52 -11.30 8.45
CA ALA A 66 -18.44 -11.76 7.06
C ALA A 66 -17.27 -12.73 6.78
N GLY A 67 -16.43 -13.05 7.77
CA GLY A 67 -15.19 -13.82 7.60
C GLY A 67 -14.16 -13.14 6.66
N ALA A 68 -14.40 -11.91 6.26
CA ALA A 68 -13.57 -11.17 5.32
C ALA A 68 -12.28 -10.66 5.97
N PHE A 69 -12.30 -10.43 7.29
CA PHE A 69 -11.13 -9.96 8.04
C PHE A 69 -9.98 -10.97 7.96
N HIS A 70 -10.24 -12.24 8.29
CA HIS A 70 -9.21 -13.29 8.27
C HIS A 70 -8.72 -13.59 6.87
N ARG A 71 -9.62 -13.63 5.87
CA ARG A 71 -9.22 -13.81 4.46
C ARG A 71 -8.27 -12.71 4.00
N ARG A 72 -8.59 -11.45 4.32
CA ARG A 72 -7.74 -10.31 3.96
C ARG A 72 -6.38 -10.37 4.65
N ARG A 73 -6.34 -10.74 5.94
CA ARG A 73 -5.08 -10.92 6.68
C ARG A 73 -4.21 -12.03 6.10
N ALA A 74 -4.81 -13.16 5.72
CA ALA A 74 -4.09 -14.24 5.05
C ALA A 74 -3.50 -13.79 3.69
N GLN A 75 -4.28 -13.06 2.88
CA GLN A 75 -3.78 -12.50 1.63
C GLN A 75 -2.63 -11.49 1.84
N GLN A 76 -2.73 -10.63 2.85
CA GLN A 76 -1.66 -9.70 3.22
C GLN A 76 -0.40 -10.44 3.68
N ALA A 77 -0.54 -11.48 4.50
CA ALA A 77 0.59 -12.28 4.96
C ALA A 77 1.32 -12.96 3.79
N VAL A 78 0.58 -13.48 2.81
CA VAL A 78 1.17 -14.06 1.59
C VAL A 78 1.89 -12.98 0.76
N ALA A 79 1.31 -11.79 0.62
CA ALA A 79 1.95 -10.69 -0.09
C ALA A 79 3.26 -10.29 0.61
N TRP A 80 3.23 -10.06 1.90
CA TRP A 80 4.43 -9.75 2.70
C TRP A 80 5.52 -10.81 2.59
N MET A 81 5.14 -12.09 2.66
CA MET A 81 6.11 -13.18 2.46
C MET A 81 6.79 -13.09 1.10
N ARG A 82 6.06 -12.75 0.04
CA ARG A 82 6.63 -12.61 -1.31
C ARG A 82 7.55 -11.40 -1.42
N ASP A 83 7.15 -10.27 -0.85
CA ASP A 83 7.95 -9.05 -0.84
C ASP A 83 9.25 -9.28 -0.07
N GLU A 84 9.17 -9.84 1.14
CA GLU A 84 10.33 -10.20 1.96
C GLU A 84 11.28 -11.18 1.24
N LEU A 85 10.72 -12.20 0.56
CA LEU A 85 11.53 -13.12 -0.23
C LEU A 85 12.26 -12.42 -1.37
N ASN A 86 11.59 -11.51 -2.08
CA ASN A 86 12.21 -10.74 -3.15
C ASN A 86 13.34 -9.84 -2.63
N ASP A 87 13.11 -9.17 -1.50
CA ASP A 87 14.10 -8.30 -0.86
C ASP A 87 15.32 -9.09 -0.39
N GLN A 88 15.09 -10.24 0.23
CA GLN A 88 16.18 -11.13 0.68
C GLN A 88 16.95 -11.72 -0.49
N LEU A 89 16.29 -12.16 -1.56
CA LEU A 89 16.94 -12.65 -2.77
C LEU A 89 17.77 -11.56 -3.44
N HIS A 90 17.23 -10.34 -3.52
CA HIS A 90 17.98 -9.21 -4.07
C HIS A 90 19.22 -8.91 -3.20
N SER A 91 19.06 -8.82 -1.89
CA SER A 91 20.16 -8.60 -0.96
C SER A 91 21.22 -9.69 -1.05
N TRP A 92 20.80 -10.95 -1.15
CA TRP A 92 21.70 -12.07 -1.34
C TRP A 92 22.49 -11.99 -2.65
N LEU A 93 21.84 -11.66 -3.77
CA LEU A 93 22.51 -11.46 -5.05
C LEU A 93 23.58 -10.36 -4.98
N MET A 94 23.33 -9.29 -4.23
CA MET A 94 24.28 -8.17 -4.08
C MET A 94 25.42 -8.45 -3.08
N THR A 95 25.41 -9.57 -2.37
CA THR A 95 26.48 -9.94 -1.42
C THR A 95 27.79 -10.31 -2.16
N GLU A 96 27.66 -10.85 -3.37
CA GLU A 96 28.81 -11.23 -4.19
C GLU A 96 29.26 -10.04 -5.05
N PRO A 97 30.49 -9.50 -4.87
CA PRO A 97 30.95 -8.31 -5.59
C PRO A 97 30.89 -8.46 -7.11
N SER A 98 31.19 -9.64 -7.63
CA SER A 98 31.15 -9.91 -9.07
C SER A 98 29.75 -9.87 -9.67
N VAL A 99 28.74 -10.18 -8.88
CA VAL A 99 27.31 -10.09 -9.27
C VAL A 99 26.84 -8.65 -9.19
N ALA A 100 27.23 -7.90 -8.15
CA ALA A 100 26.91 -6.49 -8.02
C ALA A 100 27.52 -5.64 -9.17
N GLU A 101 28.77 -5.91 -9.55
CA GLU A 101 29.40 -5.27 -10.71
C GLU A 101 28.67 -5.59 -12.02
N GLU A 102 28.30 -6.85 -12.23
CA GLU A 102 27.55 -7.29 -13.41
C GLU A 102 26.16 -6.66 -13.44
N PHE A 103 25.50 -6.52 -12.29
CA PHE A 103 24.22 -5.85 -12.17
C PHE A 103 24.31 -4.40 -12.62
N ALA A 104 25.25 -3.61 -12.06
CA ALA A 104 25.47 -2.22 -12.45
C ALA A 104 25.86 -2.06 -13.93
N HIS A 105 26.60 -3.02 -14.48
CA HIS A 105 26.93 -3.03 -15.91
C HIS A 105 25.68 -3.28 -16.76
N CYS A 106 24.87 -4.24 -16.40
CA CYS A 106 23.61 -4.55 -17.09
C CYS A 106 22.61 -3.40 -17.03
N GLU A 107 22.50 -2.69 -15.91
CA GLU A 107 21.64 -1.49 -15.80
C GLU A 107 22.02 -0.42 -16.81
N ARG A 108 23.31 -0.15 -16.98
CA ARG A 108 23.78 0.81 -18.00
C ARG A 108 23.41 0.34 -19.41
N LEU A 109 23.70 -0.93 -19.75
CA LEU A 109 23.38 -1.47 -21.07
C LEU A 109 21.88 -1.44 -21.40
N VAL A 110 21.03 -1.68 -20.41
CA VAL A 110 19.57 -1.60 -20.58
C VAL A 110 19.14 -0.14 -20.76
N SER A 111 19.67 0.79 -19.96
CA SER A 111 19.33 2.22 -20.07
C SER A 111 19.76 2.82 -21.40
N GLU A 112 20.85 2.33 -21.98
CA GLU A 112 21.36 2.71 -23.31
C GLU A 112 20.65 1.98 -24.46
N GLY A 113 19.75 1.04 -24.15
CA GLY A 113 19.06 0.23 -25.16
C GLY A 113 19.95 -0.82 -25.84
N ALA A 114 21.15 -1.07 -25.32
CA ALA A 114 22.13 -1.99 -25.90
C ALA A 114 21.76 -3.47 -25.70
N ILE A 115 21.02 -3.79 -24.65
CA ILE A 115 20.47 -5.15 -24.42
C ILE A 115 19.02 -5.09 -23.93
N ALA A 116 18.27 -6.15 -24.23
CA ALA A 116 16.89 -6.28 -23.75
C ALA A 116 16.86 -6.63 -22.25
N PRO A 117 15.91 -6.08 -21.44
CA PRO A 117 15.81 -6.35 -20.01
C PRO A 117 15.81 -7.85 -19.63
N PRO A 118 15.09 -8.75 -20.33
CA PRO A 118 15.15 -10.18 -20.02
C PRO A 118 16.51 -10.83 -20.26
N ALA A 119 17.31 -10.30 -21.20
CA ALA A 119 18.66 -10.80 -21.46
C ALA A 119 19.62 -10.35 -20.35
N ALA A 120 19.50 -9.10 -19.88
CA ALA A 120 20.24 -8.59 -18.74
C ALA A 120 19.97 -9.43 -17.48
N ALA A 121 18.70 -9.69 -17.16
CA ALA A 121 18.34 -10.51 -16.02
C ALA A 121 18.93 -11.93 -16.06
N ARG A 122 18.87 -12.60 -17.22
CA ARG A 122 19.51 -13.91 -17.40
C ARG A 122 21.02 -13.86 -17.21
N ARG A 123 21.67 -12.81 -17.69
CA ARG A 123 23.13 -12.64 -17.57
C ARG A 123 23.56 -12.49 -16.11
N ILE A 124 22.83 -11.67 -15.32
CA ILE A 124 23.07 -11.52 -13.89
C ILE A 124 22.86 -12.85 -13.14
N LEU A 125 21.76 -13.57 -13.43
CA LEU A 125 21.48 -14.85 -12.80
C LEU A 125 22.52 -15.92 -13.14
N THR A 126 23.02 -15.95 -14.39
CA THR A 126 24.10 -16.87 -14.79
C THR A 126 25.40 -16.58 -14.04
N ARG A 127 25.63 -15.31 -13.65
CA ARG A 127 26.79 -14.92 -12.86
C ARG A 127 26.65 -15.33 -11.40
N ALA A 128 25.42 -15.28 -10.85
CA ALA A 128 25.11 -15.57 -9.47
C ALA A 128 25.01 -17.07 -9.15
N LEU A 129 24.61 -17.90 -10.13
CA LEU A 129 24.43 -19.32 -9.93
C LEU A 129 25.76 -20.07 -10.11
N PRO A 130 26.13 -20.94 -9.16
CA PRO A 130 27.31 -21.80 -9.34
C PRO A 130 27.06 -22.75 -10.52
N LYS A 131 28.14 -23.02 -11.27
CA LYS A 131 28.12 -24.03 -12.34
C LYS A 131 28.07 -25.43 -11.77
#